data_01ef7d414faaa791b52d07b9e10becb7
#
_entry.id   01ef7d414faaa791b52d07b9e10becb7
#
_cell.length_a   1.000
_cell.length_b   1.000
_cell.length_c   1.000
_cell.angle_alpha   90.00
_cell.angle_beta   90.00
_cell.angle_gamma   90.00
#
_symmetry.space_group_name_H-M   'P 1'
#
loop_
_entity.id
_entity.type
_entity.pdbx_description
1 polymer ?
#
loop_
_entity_poly.entity_id
_entity_poly.type
_entity_poly.pdbx_seq_one_letter_code
_entity_poly.pdbx_strand_id
1 'polypeptide(L)'
;MNPKVFISHASEDKERFVMNFASKLRANGVDAWLDKWEMLPGDSLVDKIFEEGIKEADSFIIILSNHSINKPWVREELNASFVKRIGKNSKIIPIVLDNCTVPECLQSTIWENIINYNNYEENFTRILNSILGVLDKPALGQAPSYATIKVNEIHGLHKIDTLIFTQACQSVLLKGERSVNLSEIYNDLKAQEISDEDILESLEVLDSKGYIKATKVLGGSIPFFTISTFGFEQFAQINIDNYEEKTNDICIKLINHSLKNNVDVVDMTKYPLALVNHVFDLLENKGFINMVKALGGLYIVTNISPEFKRIFR
;
A
#
# COMPACT_ATOMS: atom_id res chain seq x y z
N MET A 1 24.36 -26.37 -9.96
CA MET A 1 24.95 -27.22 -8.90
C MET A 1 23.87 -27.54 -7.90
N ASN A 2 23.87 -28.73 -7.34
CA ASN A 2 22.93 -29.07 -6.26
C ASN A 2 23.39 -28.37 -4.99
N PRO A 3 22.49 -27.77 -4.20
CA PRO A 3 22.89 -27.13 -2.95
C PRO A 3 23.41 -28.17 -1.94
N LYS A 4 24.51 -27.82 -1.29
CA LYS A 4 25.11 -28.64 -0.22
C LYS A 4 24.56 -28.25 1.15
N VAL A 5 24.17 -29.23 1.95
CA VAL A 5 23.57 -28.97 3.27
C VAL A 5 24.30 -29.83 4.31
N PHE A 6 24.88 -29.19 5.32
CA PHE A 6 25.43 -29.86 6.49
C PHE A 6 24.34 -30.07 7.55
N ILE A 7 24.21 -31.29 8.11
CA ILE A 7 23.20 -31.61 9.11
C ILE A 7 23.88 -31.96 10.46
N SER A 8 23.84 -31.02 11.37
CA SER A 8 24.32 -31.19 12.76
C SER A 8 23.23 -31.80 13.62
N HIS A 9 23.55 -32.85 14.34
CA HIS A 9 22.58 -33.60 15.14
C HIS A 9 23.25 -34.38 16.30
N ALA A 10 22.46 -34.77 17.29
CA ALA A 10 22.91 -35.74 18.30
C ALA A 10 22.84 -37.16 17.76
N SER A 11 23.75 -38.01 18.19
CA SER A 11 23.79 -39.43 17.76
C SER A 11 22.47 -40.16 18.02
N GLU A 12 21.76 -39.79 19.08
CA GLU A 12 20.48 -40.35 19.47
C GLU A 12 19.36 -40.00 18.47
N ASP A 13 19.50 -38.90 17.75
CA ASP A 13 18.53 -38.43 16.75
C ASP A 13 18.74 -39.06 15.38
N LYS A 14 19.90 -39.70 15.18
CA LYS A 14 20.36 -40.19 13.88
C LYS A 14 19.40 -41.18 13.25
N GLU A 15 19.10 -42.27 13.92
CA GLU A 15 18.24 -43.33 13.36
C GLU A 15 16.75 -42.99 13.46
N ARG A 16 16.31 -42.22 14.49
CA ARG A 16 14.91 -41.90 14.68
C ARG A 16 14.35 -40.83 13.73
N PHE A 17 15.24 -39.96 13.20
CA PHE A 17 14.79 -38.83 12.33
C PHE A 17 15.78 -38.51 11.21
N VAL A 18 17.08 -38.29 11.54
CA VAL A 18 18.03 -37.62 10.64
C VAL A 18 18.30 -38.42 9.37
N MET A 19 18.44 -39.74 9.45
CA MET A 19 18.72 -40.61 8.30
C MET A 19 17.60 -40.55 7.25
N ASN A 20 16.35 -40.62 7.69
CA ASN A 20 15.18 -40.51 6.80
C ASN A 20 15.10 -39.11 6.18
N PHE A 21 15.24 -38.07 7.00
CA PHE A 21 15.19 -36.68 6.58
C PHE A 21 16.27 -36.36 5.54
N ALA A 22 17.52 -36.76 5.81
CA ALA A 22 18.63 -36.55 4.88
C ALA A 22 18.44 -37.31 3.56
N SER A 23 17.97 -38.57 3.62
CA SER A 23 17.67 -39.38 2.44
C SER A 23 16.60 -38.70 1.58
N LYS A 24 15.59 -38.09 2.22
CA LYS A 24 14.52 -37.36 1.57
C LYS A 24 15.05 -36.06 0.92
N LEU A 25 15.96 -35.33 1.55
CA LEU A 25 16.63 -34.16 0.94
C LEU A 25 17.42 -34.58 -0.31
N ARG A 26 18.18 -35.68 -0.26
CA ARG A 26 18.94 -36.21 -1.42
C ARG A 26 18.02 -36.61 -2.56
N ALA A 27 16.88 -37.25 -2.26
CA ALA A 27 15.87 -37.60 -3.26
C ALA A 27 15.28 -36.38 -3.96
N ASN A 28 15.33 -35.17 -3.32
CA ASN A 28 14.87 -33.91 -3.86
C ASN A 28 16.01 -33.01 -4.37
N GLY A 29 17.18 -33.58 -4.68
CA GLY A 29 18.28 -32.87 -5.34
C GLY A 29 19.15 -32.01 -4.42
N VAL A 30 19.06 -32.20 -3.11
CA VAL A 30 19.92 -31.52 -2.13
C VAL A 30 21.06 -32.46 -1.72
N ASP A 31 22.30 -32.02 -1.82
CA ASP A 31 23.47 -32.78 -1.38
C ASP A 31 23.64 -32.69 0.15
N ALA A 32 22.94 -33.58 0.85
CA ALA A 32 22.95 -33.63 2.30
C ALA A 32 24.20 -34.35 2.80
N TRP A 33 25.03 -33.62 3.53
CA TRP A 33 26.24 -34.14 4.18
C TRP A 33 25.90 -34.73 5.57
N LEU A 34 26.25 -35.98 5.77
CA LEU A 34 26.14 -36.68 7.05
C LEU A 34 27.45 -37.39 7.35
N ASP A 35 27.88 -37.39 8.61
CA ASP A 35 29.07 -38.08 9.11
C ASP A 35 29.13 -39.57 8.69
N LYS A 36 28.00 -40.27 8.75
CA LYS A 36 27.88 -41.71 8.38
C LYS A 36 28.17 -41.97 6.90
N TRP A 37 27.92 -41.03 6.02
CA TRP A 37 28.04 -41.21 4.56
C TRP A 37 29.39 -40.72 4.02
N GLU A 38 29.99 -39.74 4.70
CA GLU A 38 31.15 -39.01 4.20
C GLU A 38 32.45 -39.43 4.89
N MET A 39 32.37 -40.19 6.01
CA MET A 39 33.51 -40.58 6.80
C MET A 39 33.82 -42.05 6.67
N LEU A 40 35.08 -42.36 6.40
CA LEU A 40 35.62 -43.73 6.37
C LEU A 40 36.47 -44.01 7.60
N PRO A 41 36.65 -45.28 7.97
CA PRO A 41 37.58 -45.66 9.03
C PRO A 41 38.98 -45.11 8.74
N GLY A 42 39.51 -44.29 9.66
CA GLY A 42 40.83 -43.65 9.52
C GLY A 42 40.77 -42.14 9.17
N ASP A 43 39.62 -41.61 8.82
CA ASP A 43 39.45 -40.17 8.57
C ASP A 43 39.52 -39.36 9.87
N SER A 44 40.09 -38.17 9.80
CA SER A 44 40.06 -37.20 10.90
C SER A 44 38.67 -36.56 11.01
N LEU A 45 38.01 -36.73 12.16
CA LEU A 45 36.70 -36.19 12.45
C LEU A 45 36.69 -34.65 12.35
N VAL A 46 37.76 -34.04 12.89
CA VAL A 46 37.84 -32.54 12.95
C VAL A 46 38.05 -31.96 11.57
N ASP A 47 38.96 -32.50 10.76
CA ASP A 47 39.30 -31.95 9.47
C ASP A 47 38.14 -32.08 8.48
N LYS A 48 37.48 -33.24 8.42
CA LYS A 48 36.35 -33.45 7.50
C LYS A 48 35.10 -32.65 7.87
N ILE A 49 34.76 -32.54 9.14
CA ILE A 49 33.60 -31.73 9.57
C ILE A 49 33.86 -30.26 9.31
N PHE A 50 35.05 -29.72 9.66
CA PHE A 50 35.34 -28.30 9.54
C PHE A 50 35.74 -27.86 8.13
N GLU A 51 36.52 -28.65 7.40
CA GLU A 51 37.05 -28.26 6.10
C GLU A 51 36.12 -28.60 4.95
N GLU A 52 35.44 -29.73 4.97
CA GLU A 52 34.54 -30.18 3.91
C GLU A 52 33.05 -29.89 4.24
N GLY A 53 32.62 -30.24 5.46
CA GLY A 53 31.21 -30.15 5.85
C GLY A 53 30.71 -28.70 6.03
N ILE A 54 31.42 -27.91 6.85
CA ILE A 54 30.95 -26.56 7.22
C ILE A 54 31.36 -25.51 6.19
N LYS A 55 32.53 -25.63 5.58
CA LYS A 55 33.12 -24.62 4.71
C LYS A 55 32.50 -24.60 3.32
N GLU A 56 32.00 -25.73 2.85
CA GLU A 56 31.40 -25.87 1.51
C GLU A 56 29.87 -25.91 1.54
N ALA A 57 29.21 -25.89 2.70
CA ALA A 57 27.77 -25.97 2.81
C ALA A 57 27.09 -24.62 2.51
N ASP A 58 26.13 -24.65 1.57
CA ASP A 58 25.24 -23.50 1.28
C ASP A 58 24.22 -23.26 2.42
N SER A 59 23.86 -24.34 3.12
CA SER A 59 22.95 -24.30 4.27
C SER A 59 23.41 -25.20 5.38
N PHE A 60 23.15 -24.78 6.61
CA PHE A 60 23.50 -25.50 7.83
C PHE A 60 22.23 -25.83 8.61
N ILE A 61 21.85 -27.09 8.67
CA ILE A 61 20.71 -27.57 9.44
C ILE A 61 21.18 -27.97 10.83
N ILE A 62 20.48 -27.48 11.85
CA ILE A 62 20.74 -27.83 13.26
C ILE A 62 19.53 -28.56 13.81
N ILE A 63 19.68 -29.83 14.16
CA ILE A 63 18.64 -30.62 14.81
C ILE A 63 18.69 -30.39 16.31
N LEU A 64 17.67 -29.70 16.83
CA LEU A 64 17.49 -29.45 18.25
C LEU A 64 16.49 -30.46 18.82
N SER A 65 16.92 -31.22 19.84
CA SER A 65 16.12 -32.22 20.53
C SER A 65 16.45 -32.23 22.01
N ASN A 66 15.68 -32.95 22.81
CA ASN A 66 16.00 -33.17 24.23
C ASN A 66 17.36 -33.83 24.42
N HIS A 67 17.89 -34.56 23.41
CA HIS A 67 19.21 -35.13 23.41
C HIS A 67 20.30 -34.12 23.05
N SER A 68 20.07 -33.32 22.02
CA SER A 68 21.09 -32.40 21.50
C SER A 68 21.29 -31.15 22.37
N ILE A 69 20.24 -30.58 22.97
CA ILE A 69 20.33 -29.35 23.78
C ILE A 69 21.20 -29.49 25.03
N ASN A 70 21.42 -30.71 25.50
CA ASN A 70 22.26 -31.01 26.66
C ASN A 70 23.72 -31.36 26.30
N LYS A 71 24.03 -31.45 25.02
CA LYS A 71 25.41 -31.77 24.57
C LYS A 71 26.33 -30.55 24.72
N PRO A 72 27.60 -30.72 25.06
CA PRO A 72 28.56 -29.63 25.23
C PRO A 72 28.63 -28.71 24.01
N TRP A 73 28.58 -29.25 22.79
CA TRP A 73 28.67 -28.47 21.56
C TRP A 73 27.49 -27.56 21.35
N VAL A 74 26.27 -27.87 21.84
CA VAL A 74 25.12 -27.00 21.82
C VAL A 74 25.23 -25.89 22.87
N ARG A 75 25.80 -26.24 24.06
CA ARG A 75 25.92 -25.30 25.17
C ARG A 75 27.11 -24.35 25.05
N GLU A 76 28.23 -24.81 24.54
CA GLU A 76 29.49 -24.05 24.53
C GLU A 76 29.92 -23.60 23.15
N GLU A 77 29.64 -24.36 22.09
CA GLU A 77 30.07 -24.08 20.72
C GLU A 77 29.02 -23.35 19.87
N LEU A 78 27.72 -23.57 20.12
CA LEU A 78 26.64 -22.75 19.55
C LEU A 78 26.57 -21.40 20.25
N ASN A 79 27.69 -20.73 20.37
CA ASN A 79 27.72 -19.36 20.83
C ASN A 79 27.42 -18.40 19.68
N ALA A 80 27.07 -17.14 20.01
CA ALA A 80 26.73 -16.12 19.01
C ALA A 80 27.84 -15.91 17.96
N SER A 81 29.11 -16.21 18.30
CA SER A 81 30.26 -16.08 17.40
C SER A 81 30.28 -17.20 16.35
N PHE A 82 29.94 -18.45 16.73
CA PHE A 82 29.86 -19.59 15.84
C PHE A 82 28.68 -19.43 14.87
N VAL A 83 27.51 -19.11 15.38
CA VAL A 83 26.30 -18.81 14.55
C VAL A 83 26.59 -17.67 13.58
N LYS A 84 27.26 -16.59 14.04
CA LYS A 84 27.62 -15.45 13.19
C LYS A 84 28.68 -15.81 12.13
N ARG A 85 29.56 -16.74 12.43
CA ARG A 85 30.60 -17.20 11.48
C ARG A 85 30.02 -18.10 10.39
N ILE A 86 29.12 -19.02 10.74
CA ILE A 86 28.40 -19.85 9.77
C ILE A 86 27.45 -18.98 8.95
N GLY A 87 26.62 -18.13 9.58
CA GLY A 87 25.62 -17.30 8.92
C GLY A 87 26.17 -16.21 7.98
N LYS A 88 27.49 -16.02 7.94
CA LYS A 88 28.12 -15.16 6.92
C LYS A 88 28.20 -15.80 5.53
N ASN A 89 28.33 -17.12 5.48
CA ASN A 89 28.55 -17.87 4.25
C ASN A 89 27.45 -18.89 3.95
N SER A 90 26.65 -19.27 4.95
CA SER A 90 25.65 -20.33 4.83
C SER A 90 24.37 -19.96 5.59
N LYS A 91 23.23 -20.40 5.10
CA LYS A 91 21.93 -20.21 5.75
C LYS A 91 21.78 -21.20 6.90
N ILE A 92 21.41 -20.71 8.09
CA ILE A 92 21.15 -21.56 9.26
C ILE A 92 19.66 -21.88 9.32
N ILE A 93 19.31 -23.16 9.40
CA ILE A 93 17.95 -23.67 9.46
C ILE A 93 17.81 -24.57 10.69
N PRO A 94 17.31 -24.06 11.83
CA PRO A 94 17.06 -24.88 12.99
C PRO A 94 15.80 -25.73 12.79
N ILE A 95 15.88 -27.00 13.18
CA ILE A 95 14.74 -27.92 13.25
C ILE A 95 14.59 -28.38 14.69
N VAL A 96 13.45 -28.10 15.29
CA VAL A 96 13.16 -28.43 16.69
C VAL A 96 12.35 -29.71 16.74
N LEU A 97 12.90 -30.70 17.44
CA LEU A 97 12.22 -31.94 17.79
C LEU A 97 11.85 -31.91 19.28
N ASP A 98 10.88 -32.72 19.67
CA ASP A 98 10.55 -32.99 21.10
C ASP A 98 10.11 -31.75 21.94
N ASN A 99 9.69 -30.66 21.33
CA ASN A 99 9.35 -29.39 22.03
C ASN A 99 10.48 -28.91 22.98
N CYS A 100 11.73 -29.10 22.60
CA CYS A 100 12.88 -28.67 23.41
C CYS A 100 13.04 -27.13 23.34
N THR A 101 13.73 -26.55 24.34
CA THR A 101 14.02 -25.11 24.37
C THR A 101 15.06 -24.73 23.32
N VAL A 102 14.74 -23.77 22.48
CA VAL A 102 15.68 -23.25 21.47
C VAL A 102 16.77 -22.41 22.17
N PRO A 103 18.05 -22.66 21.92
CA PRO A 103 19.16 -21.88 22.47
C PRO A 103 19.04 -20.38 22.11
N GLU A 104 19.46 -19.51 23.02
CA GLU A 104 19.32 -18.04 22.88
C GLU A 104 19.93 -17.51 21.57
N CYS A 105 21.08 -18.04 21.15
CA CYS A 105 21.76 -17.65 19.91
C CYS A 105 20.96 -17.94 18.62
N LEU A 106 19.95 -18.82 18.67
CA LEU A 106 19.10 -19.20 17.55
C LEU A 106 17.68 -18.59 17.64
N GLN A 107 17.31 -17.96 18.75
CA GLN A 107 15.97 -17.40 18.95
C GLN A 107 15.59 -16.29 17.95
N SER A 108 16.56 -15.63 17.34
CA SER A 108 16.33 -14.65 16.27
C SER A 108 16.16 -15.27 14.88
N THR A 109 16.33 -16.59 14.76
CA THR A 109 16.22 -17.33 13.50
C THR A 109 14.88 -18.08 13.46
N ILE A 110 14.19 -18.06 12.33
CA ILE A 110 12.97 -18.84 12.13
C ILE A 110 13.33 -20.32 12.08
N TRP A 111 12.66 -21.14 12.87
CA TRP A 111 12.86 -22.59 12.92
C TRP A 111 11.62 -23.36 12.51
N GLU A 112 11.80 -24.62 12.12
CA GLU A 112 10.73 -25.57 11.87
C GLU A 112 10.55 -26.51 13.06
N ASN A 113 9.29 -26.68 13.48
CA ASN A 113 8.96 -27.54 14.62
C ASN A 113 8.36 -28.85 14.11
N ILE A 114 9.10 -29.96 14.24
CA ILE A 114 8.71 -31.30 13.76
C ILE A 114 8.47 -32.20 14.96
N ILE A 115 7.22 -32.29 15.39
CA ILE A 115 6.80 -33.13 16.52
C ILE A 115 6.45 -34.57 16.05
N ASN A 116 5.85 -34.66 14.87
CA ASN A 116 5.42 -35.93 14.29
C ASN A 116 6.38 -36.36 13.16
N TYR A 117 7.26 -37.31 13.45
CA TYR A 117 8.27 -37.80 12.51
C TYR A 117 7.68 -38.61 11.33
N ASN A 118 6.43 -39.03 11.44
CA ASN A 118 5.73 -39.76 10.39
C ASN A 118 4.93 -38.90 9.46
N ASN A 119 4.69 -37.62 9.84
CA ASN A 119 3.92 -36.68 9.05
C ASN A 119 4.49 -35.26 9.21
N TYR A 120 5.46 -34.91 8.39
CA TYR A 120 6.10 -33.59 8.36
C TYR A 120 6.30 -33.05 6.94
N GLU A 121 5.44 -33.46 6.01
CA GLU A 121 5.57 -33.06 4.59
C GLU A 121 5.54 -31.54 4.39
N GLU A 122 4.69 -30.87 5.12
CA GLU A 122 4.57 -29.41 5.04
C GLU A 122 5.85 -28.71 5.56
N ASN A 123 6.37 -29.15 6.71
CA ASN A 123 7.64 -28.66 7.24
C ASN A 123 8.80 -28.97 6.29
N PHE A 124 8.83 -30.19 5.74
CA PHE A 124 9.84 -30.59 4.78
C PHE A 124 9.82 -29.70 3.53
N THR A 125 8.65 -29.41 2.99
CA THR A 125 8.49 -28.54 1.82
C THR A 125 9.00 -27.13 2.11
N ARG A 126 8.68 -26.57 3.29
CA ARG A 126 9.19 -25.24 3.70
C ARG A 126 10.72 -25.23 3.85
N ILE A 127 11.29 -26.28 4.45
CA ILE A 127 12.75 -26.44 4.58
C ILE A 127 13.40 -26.57 3.20
N LEU A 128 12.86 -27.42 2.34
CA LEU A 128 13.36 -27.62 0.97
C LEU A 128 13.32 -26.32 0.17
N ASN A 129 12.20 -25.63 0.17
CA ASN A 129 12.04 -24.33 -0.48
C ASN A 129 13.04 -23.29 0.08
N SER A 130 13.28 -23.33 1.39
CA SER A 130 14.28 -22.48 2.05
C SER A 130 15.70 -22.75 1.56
N ILE A 131 16.07 -24.02 1.37
CA ILE A 131 17.38 -24.46 0.84
C ILE A 131 17.53 -24.05 -0.63
N LEU A 132 16.49 -24.30 -1.43
CA LEU A 132 16.49 -24.00 -2.88
C LEU A 132 16.31 -22.52 -3.20
N GLY A 133 16.05 -21.66 -2.19
CA GLY A 133 15.78 -20.24 -2.38
C GLY A 133 14.44 -19.97 -3.06
N VAL A 134 13.50 -20.90 -3.03
CA VAL A 134 12.16 -20.78 -3.59
C VAL A 134 11.25 -20.12 -2.56
N LEU A 135 10.55 -19.04 -2.96
CA LEU A 135 9.52 -18.39 -2.14
C LEU A 135 8.15 -18.83 -2.68
N ASP A 136 7.43 -19.59 -1.86
CA ASP A 136 6.05 -19.96 -2.13
C ASP A 136 5.14 -18.79 -1.75
N LYS A 137 4.98 -17.86 -2.69
CA LYS A 137 4.07 -16.71 -2.55
C LYS A 137 2.95 -16.84 -3.56
N PRO A 138 1.70 -16.55 -3.19
CA PRO A 138 0.64 -16.38 -4.17
C PRO A 138 1.05 -15.38 -5.26
N ALA A 139 0.60 -15.64 -6.49
CA ALA A 139 0.84 -14.72 -7.58
C ALA A 139 0.29 -13.33 -7.21
N LEU A 140 1.07 -12.27 -7.49
CA LEU A 140 0.61 -10.91 -7.27
C LEU A 140 -0.54 -10.63 -8.24
N GLY A 141 -1.72 -10.29 -7.71
CA GLY A 141 -2.84 -9.82 -8.51
C GLY A 141 -2.53 -8.50 -9.21
N GLN A 142 -3.26 -8.19 -10.26
CA GLN A 142 -3.17 -6.88 -10.89
C GLN A 142 -3.68 -5.80 -9.92
N ALA A 143 -2.97 -4.68 -9.85
CA ALA A 143 -3.46 -3.53 -9.10
C ALA A 143 -4.72 -2.96 -9.81
N PRO A 144 -5.75 -2.53 -9.06
CA PRO A 144 -6.92 -1.90 -9.66
C PRO A 144 -6.53 -0.71 -10.53
N SER A 145 -7.27 -0.48 -11.63
CA SER A 145 -6.94 0.57 -12.61
C SER A 145 -6.81 1.94 -11.98
N TYR A 146 -7.66 2.29 -11.01
CA TYR A 146 -7.60 3.56 -10.29
C TYR A 146 -6.25 3.78 -9.56
N ALA A 147 -5.57 2.70 -9.14
CA ALA A 147 -4.28 2.80 -8.45
C ALA A 147 -3.17 3.36 -9.36
N THR A 148 -3.31 3.23 -10.68
CA THR A 148 -2.33 3.69 -11.67
C THR A 148 -2.66 5.06 -12.24
N ILE A 149 -3.90 5.56 -12.08
CA ILE A 149 -4.34 6.86 -12.58
C ILE A 149 -3.57 7.97 -11.86
N LYS A 150 -2.99 8.88 -12.63
CA LYS A 150 -2.37 10.10 -12.08
C LYS A 150 -3.46 11.12 -11.80
N VAL A 151 -3.55 11.57 -10.57
CA VAL A 151 -4.43 12.64 -10.12
C VAL A 151 -3.62 13.57 -9.23
N ASN A 152 -3.88 14.88 -9.32
CA ASN A 152 -3.29 15.84 -8.41
C ASN A 152 -3.87 15.65 -7.01
N GLU A 153 -3.02 15.38 -6.03
CA GLU A 153 -3.45 15.10 -4.66
C GLU A 153 -4.12 16.32 -4.03
N ILE A 154 -5.26 16.09 -3.40
CA ILE A 154 -5.95 17.09 -2.57
C ILE A 154 -5.63 16.74 -1.11
N HIS A 155 -5.09 17.72 -0.38
CA HIS A 155 -4.65 17.50 1.00
C HIS A 155 -5.77 16.94 1.88
N GLY A 156 -5.49 15.83 2.55
CA GLY A 156 -6.42 15.16 3.47
C GLY A 156 -7.46 14.26 2.80
N LEU A 157 -7.40 14.05 1.48
CA LEU A 157 -8.21 13.06 0.76
C LEU A 157 -7.36 11.85 0.34
N HIS A 158 -7.94 10.65 0.41
CA HIS A 158 -7.35 9.47 -0.19
C HIS A 158 -7.47 9.52 -1.72
N LYS A 159 -6.74 8.68 -2.40
CA LYS A 159 -6.68 8.68 -3.87
C LYS A 159 -8.04 8.48 -4.52
N ILE A 160 -8.86 7.55 -4.02
CA ILE A 160 -10.21 7.30 -4.54
C ILE A 160 -11.10 8.53 -4.33
N ASP A 161 -11.09 9.13 -3.14
CA ASP A 161 -11.85 10.34 -2.83
C ASP A 161 -11.46 11.48 -3.78
N THR A 162 -10.15 11.64 -4.00
CA THR A 162 -9.61 12.67 -4.90
C THR A 162 -10.06 12.44 -6.35
N LEU A 163 -10.05 11.19 -6.82
CA LEU A 163 -10.50 10.82 -8.17
C LEU A 163 -12.00 11.15 -8.37
N ILE A 164 -12.85 10.66 -7.48
CA ILE A 164 -14.29 10.88 -7.53
C ILE A 164 -14.61 12.38 -7.46
N PHE A 165 -13.97 13.08 -6.53
CA PHE A 165 -14.18 14.50 -6.35
C PHE A 165 -13.70 15.33 -7.56
N THR A 166 -12.52 15.00 -8.10
CA THR A 166 -11.99 15.68 -9.31
C THR A 166 -12.92 15.48 -10.50
N GLN A 167 -13.44 14.26 -10.69
CA GLN A 167 -14.36 13.98 -11.79
C GLN A 167 -15.71 14.71 -11.62
N ALA A 168 -16.22 14.78 -10.39
CA ALA A 168 -17.40 15.58 -10.08
C ALA A 168 -17.20 17.08 -10.36
N CYS A 169 -16.06 17.65 -9.96
CA CYS A 169 -15.73 19.04 -10.24
C CYS A 169 -15.55 19.33 -11.73
N GLN A 170 -14.99 18.39 -12.48
CA GLN A 170 -14.88 18.49 -13.95
C GLN A 170 -16.25 18.51 -14.62
N SER A 171 -17.20 17.66 -14.15
CA SER A 171 -18.59 17.69 -14.63
C SER A 171 -19.23 19.06 -14.36
N VAL A 172 -19.01 19.63 -13.18
CA VAL A 172 -19.48 20.99 -12.81
C VAL A 172 -18.90 22.06 -13.72
N LEU A 173 -17.60 21.99 -14.04
CA LEU A 173 -16.95 22.95 -14.97
C LEU A 173 -17.58 22.93 -16.36
N LEU A 174 -17.96 21.76 -16.85
CA LEU A 174 -18.54 21.56 -18.16
C LEU A 174 -20.02 22.06 -18.22
N LYS A 175 -20.79 21.79 -17.15
CA LYS A 175 -22.24 22.07 -17.12
C LYS A 175 -22.60 23.44 -16.56
N GLY A 176 -21.73 24.02 -15.76
CA GLY A 176 -21.98 25.29 -15.10
C GLY A 176 -22.81 25.20 -13.81
N GLU A 177 -23.30 24.01 -13.45
CA GLU A 177 -24.15 23.79 -12.27
C GLU A 177 -23.34 23.02 -11.20
N ARG A 178 -23.46 23.43 -9.93
CA ARG A 178 -22.75 22.77 -8.81
C ARG A 178 -23.40 21.47 -8.33
N SER A 179 -24.63 21.20 -8.74
CA SER A 179 -25.32 19.95 -8.43
C SER A 179 -24.86 18.86 -9.39
N VAL A 180 -24.46 17.75 -8.84
CA VAL A 180 -24.00 16.58 -9.59
C VAL A 180 -24.96 15.43 -9.34
N ASN A 181 -25.50 14.85 -10.41
CA ASN A 181 -26.16 13.56 -10.35
C ASN A 181 -25.09 12.47 -10.45
N LEU A 182 -25.02 11.55 -9.48
CA LEU A 182 -24.03 10.49 -9.46
C LEU A 182 -24.04 9.68 -10.77
N SER A 183 -25.21 9.47 -11.39
CA SER A 183 -25.34 8.76 -12.67
C SER A 183 -24.52 9.36 -13.80
N GLU A 184 -24.20 10.65 -13.73
CA GLU A 184 -23.43 11.36 -14.77
C GLU A 184 -21.95 10.97 -14.81
N ILE A 185 -21.39 10.63 -13.64
CA ILE A 185 -19.99 10.26 -13.49
C ILE A 185 -19.83 8.76 -13.21
N TYR A 186 -20.93 8.04 -12.94
CA TYR A 186 -20.91 6.64 -12.49
C TYR A 186 -20.22 5.70 -13.47
N ASN A 187 -20.53 5.79 -14.77
CA ASN A 187 -19.94 4.90 -15.77
C ASN A 187 -18.42 5.11 -15.89
N ASP A 188 -17.96 6.35 -15.77
CA ASP A 188 -16.53 6.67 -15.82
C ASP A 188 -15.80 6.13 -14.57
N LEU A 189 -16.44 6.21 -13.40
CA LEU A 189 -15.90 5.62 -12.16
C LEU A 189 -15.83 4.10 -12.24
N LYS A 190 -16.87 3.46 -12.79
CA LYS A 190 -16.88 1.99 -13.00
C LYS A 190 -15.83 1.55 -14.02
N ALA A 191 -15.57 2.33 -15.06
CA ALA A 191 -14.50 2.08 -16.02
C ALA A 191 -13.10 2.12 -15.39
N GLN A 192 -12.96 2.82 -14.26
CA GLN A 192 -11.75 2.88 -13.44
C GLN A 192 -11.69 1.77 -12.38
N GLU A 193 -12.60 0.79 -12.43
CA GLU A 193 -12.71 -0.33 -11.48
C GLU A 193 -12.99 0.08 -10.03
N ILE A 194 -13.61 1.26 -9.83
CA ILE A 194 -14.04 1.71 -8.51
C ILE A 194 -15.35 0.99 -8.14
N SER A 195 -15.40 0.35 -6.98
CA SER A 195 -16.59 -0.39 -6.53
C SER A 195 -17.72 0.55 -6.09
N ASP A 196 -18.95 0.03 -6.01
CA ASP A 196 -20.09 0.82 -5.51
C ASP A 196 -19.91 1.18 -4.03
N GLU A 197 -19.28 0.31 -3.26
CA GLU A 197 -18.95 0.53 -1.86
C GLU A 197 -17.94 1.68 -1.72
N ASP A 198 -16.83 1.65 -2.49
CA ASP A 198 -15.84 2.73 -2.51
C ASP A 198 -16.44 4.08 -2.91
N ILE A 199 -17.37 4.08 -3.90
CA ILE A 199 -18.06 5.31 -4.33
C ILE A 199 -18.89 5.88 -3.18
N LEU A 200 -19.67 5.04 -2.49
CA LEU A 200 -20.52 5.48 -1.39
C LEU A 200 -19.68 6.00 -0.21
N GLU A 201 -18.68 5.21 0.20
CA GLU A 201 -17.76 5.61 1.28
C GLU A 201 -17.04 6.92 0.97
N SER A 202 -16.55 7.10 -0.25
CA SER A 202 -15.91 8.34 -0.68
C SER A 202 -16.86 9.53 -0.63
N LEU A 203 -18.11 9.37 -1.07
CA LEU A 203 -19.10 10.45 -0.98
C LEU A 203 -19.41 10.82 0.47
N GLU A 204 -19.45 9.84 1.39
CA GLU A 204 -19.61 10.10 2.81
C GLU A 204 -18.39 10.83 3.43
N VAL A 205 -17.18 10.44 3.04
CA VAL A 205 -15.94 11.11 3.46
C VAL A 205 -15.93 12.55 2.94
N LEU A 206 -16.25 12.78 1.68
CA LEU A 206 -16.30 14.10 1.07
C LEU A 206 -17.33 15.01 1.72
N ASP A 207 -18.52 14.46 2.07
CA ASP A 207 -19.58 15.18 2.79
C ASP A 207 -19.12 15.54 4.21
N SER A 208 -18.59 14.58 4.96
CA SER A 208 -18.11 14.80 6.33
C SER A 208 -16.98 15.82 6.43
N LYS A 209 -16.15 15.91 5.40
CA LYS A 209 -15.05 16.90 5.30
C LYS A 209 -15.47 18.21 4.67
N GLY A 210 -16.74 18.35 4.28
CA GLY A 210 -17.29 19.59 3.74
C GLY A 210 -16.91 19.90 2.28
N TYR A 211 -16.39 18.96 1.52
CA TYR A 211 -16.10 19.12 0.09
C TYR A 211 -17.37 19.14 -0.74
N ILE A 212 -18.36 18.36 -0.34
CA ILE A 212 -19.67 18.29 -0.96
C ILE A 212 -20.76 18.44 0.11
N LYS A 213 -22.00 18.61 -0.34
CA LYS A 213 -23.20 18.45 0.46
C LYS A 213 -24.04 17.35 -0.16
N ALA A 214 -24.03 16.18 0.48
CA ALA A 214 -24.73 14.99 -0.01
C ALA A 214 -26.24 15.08 0.25
N THR A 215 -27.04 14.57 -0.69
CA THR A 215 -28.48 14.36 -0.51
C THR A 215 -28.73 12.87 -0.37
N LYS A 216 -28.90 12.42 0.90
CA LYS A 216 -29.15 11.02 1.23
C LYS A 216 -30.64 10.71 1.03
N VAL A 217 -30.95 9.56 0.43
CA VAL A 217 -32.30 9.03 0.31
C VAL A 217 -32.53 7.83 1.21
N LEU A 218 -33.79 7.41 1.36
CA LEU A 218 -34.15 6.19 2.10
C LEU A 218 -33.36 4.98 1.54
N GLY A 219 -32.63 4.29 2.43
CA GLY A 219 -31.71 3.20 2.03
C GLY A 219 -30.24 3.60 1.97
N GLY A 220 -29.89 4.88 2.28
CA GLY A 220 -28.50 5.33 2.47
C GLY A 220 -27.75 5.70 1.18
N SER A 221 -28.37 5.53 0.00
CA SER A 221 -27.73 5.94 -1.25
C SER A 221 -27.69 7.48 -1.42
N ILE A 222 -26.69 7.94 -2.18
CA ILE A 222 -26.46 9.36 -2.46
C ILE A 222 -26.58 9.59 -3.98
N PRO A 223 -27.80 9.76 -4.51
CA PRO A 223 -27.99 9.95 -5.95
C PRO A 223 -27.57 11.33 -6.43
N PHE A 224 -27.62 12.34 -5.54
CA PHE A 224 -27.28 13.73 -5.84
C PHE A 224 -26.41 14.32 -4.74
N PHE A 225 -25.51 15.19 -5.13
CA PHE A 225 -24.74 16.01 -4.21
C PHE A 225 -24.36 17.34 -4.84
N THR A 226 -24.05 18.32 -4.01
CA THR A 226 -23.64 19.66 -4.47
C THR A 226 -22.20 19.90 -4.05
N ILE A 227 -21.36 20.35 -4.96
CA ILE A 227 -19.99 20.76 -4.65
C ILE A 227 -20.04 22.04 -3.80
N SER A 228 -19.44 22.00 -2.62
CA SER A 228 -19.37 23.16 -1.73
C SER A 228 -18.44 24.25 -2.30
N THR A 229 -18.55 25.46 -1.81
CA THR A 229 -17.60 26.53 -2.18
C THR A 229 -16.19 26.19 -1.72
N PHE A 230 -16.06 25.64 -0.52
CA PHE A 230 -14.77 25.15 -0.01
C PHE A 230 -14.19 24.05 -0.91
N GLY A 231 -14.98 23.05 -1.23
CA GLY A 231 -14.52 21.93 -2.06
C GLY A 231 -14.08 22.41 -3.46
N PHE A 232 -14.89 23.24 -4.11
CA PHE A 232 -14.52 23.75 -5.43
C PHE A 232 -13.25 24.60 -5.39
N GLU A 233 -13.03 25.38 -4.32
CA GLU A 233 -11.80 26.16 -4.11
C GLU A 233 -10.57 25.25 -4.05
N GLN A 234 -10.63 24.15 -3.26
CA GLN A 234 -9.53 23.20 -3.16
C GLN A 234 -9.22 22.53 -4.52
N PHE A 235 -10.25 22.18 -5.28
CA PHE A 235 -10.09 21.65 -6.63
C PHE A 235 -9.49 22.69 -7.59
N ALA A 236 -10.02 23.91 -7.57
CA ALA A 236 -9.66 24.98 -8.52
C ALA A 236 -8.18 25.39 -8.38
N GLN A 237 -7.70 25.54 -7.15
CA GLN A 237 -6.30 25.88 -6.87
C GLN A 237 -5.30 24.86 -7.44
N ILE A 238 -5.69 23.61 -7.52
CA ILE A 238 -4.80 22.50 -7.93
C ILE A 238 -4.98 22.14 -9.41
N ASN A 239 -6.21 22.24 -9.95
CA ASN A 239 -6.57 21.67 -11.24
C ASN A 239 -6.95 22.72 -12.31
N ILE A 240 -7.05 23.99 -11.97
CA ILE A 240 -7.30 25.06 -12.96
C ILE A 240 -6.02 25.85 -13.19
N ASP A 241 -5.49 25.75 -14.39
CA ASP A 241 -4.29 26.52 -14.77
C ASP A 241 -4.50 28.02 -14.58
N ASN A 242 -3.53 28.69 -13.98
CA ASN A 242 -3.53 30.12 -13.72
C ASN A 242 -4.79 30.60 -12.96
N TYR A 243 -5.23 29.79 -11.97
CA TYR A 243 -6.45 30.03 -11.20
C TYR A 243 -6.49 31.43 -10.56
N GLU A 244 -5.40 31.86 -9.92
CA GLU A 244 -5.29 33.17 -9.28
C GLU A 244 -5.38 34.30 -10.31
N GLU A 245 -4.74 34.20 -11.46
CA GLU A 245 -4.79 35.19 -12.53
C GLU A 245 -6.22 35.32 -13.09
N LYS A 246 -6.88 34.17 -13.33
CA LYS A 246 -8.30 34.19 -13.79
C LYS A 246 -9.24 34.79 -12.77
N THR A 247 -9.03 34.49 -11.48
CA THR A 247 -9.82 35.10 -10.40
C THR A 247 -9.63 36.61 -10.35
N ASN A 248 -8.41 37.10 -10.45
CA ASN A 248 -8.10 38.52 -10.49
C ASN A 248 -8.68 39.19 -11.74
N ASP A 249 -8.61 38.55 -12.90
CA ASP A 249 -9.18 39.08 -14.14
C ASP A 249 -10.68 39.22 -14.03
N ILE A 250 -11.39 38.25 -13.44
CA ILE A 250 -12.85 38.36 -13.16
C ILE A 250 -13.12 39.56 -12.26
N CYS A 251 -12.36 39.76 -11.19
CA CYS A 251 -12.54 40.89 -10.28
C CYS A 251 -12.32 42.23 -10.96
N ILE A 252 -11.26 42.35 -11.73
CA ILE A 252 -10.93 43.60 -12.49
C ILE A 252 -12.03 43.91 -13.49
N LYS A 253 -12.52 42.94 -14.25
CA LYS A 253 -13.58 43.15 -15.25
C LYS A 253 -14.92 43.51 -14.61
N LEU A 254 -15.27 42.88 -13.49
CA LEU A 254 -16.48 43.20 -12.74
C LEU A 254 -16.50 44.67 -12.31
N ILE A 255 -15.37 45.22 -11.90
CA ILE A 255 -15.26 46.60 -11.43
C ILE A 255 -15.14 47.57 -12.60
N ASN A 256 -14.20 47.38 -13.51
CA ASN A 256 -13.85 48.34 -14.53
C ASN A 256 -14.90 48.47 -15.65
N HIS A 257 -15.63 47.38 -15.92
CA HIS A 257 -16.69 47.37 -16.93
C HIS A 257 -18.10 47.47 -16.35
N SER A 258 -18.23 47.63 -15.01
CA SER A 258 -19.50 47.73 -14.31
C SER A 258 -20.48 46.60 -14.66
N LEU A 259 -19.93 45.40 -14.81
CA LEU A 259 -20.70 44.18 -15.14
C LEU A 259 -21.67 43.85 -13.98
N LYS A 260 -22.89 43.46 -14.32
CA LYS A 260 -23.95 43.25 -13.32
C LYS A 260 -24.31 41.80 -13.07
N ASN A 261 -23.85 40.90 -13.89
CA ASN A 261 -24.19 39.48 -13.75
C ASN A 261 -23.06 38.57 -14.22
N ASN A 262 -23.18 37.28 -13.89
CA ASN A 262 -22.19 36.27 -14.22
C ASN A 262 -22.11 35.98 -15.72
N VAL A 263 -23.20 36.10 -16.46
CA VAL A 263 -23.23 35.85 -17.91
C VAL A 263 -22.39 36.90 -18.66
N ASP A 264 -22.55 38.19 -18.32
CA ASP A 264 -21.73 39.27 -18.90
C ASP A 264 -20.22 39.03 -18.67
N VAL A 265 -19.86 38.51 -17.47
CA VAL A 265 -18.46 38.17 -17.13
C VAL A 265 -17.99 37.00 -17.97
N VAL A 266 -18.80 35.94 -18.11
CA VAL A 266 -18.49 34.80 -18.99
C VAL A 266 -18.29 35.24 -20.43
N ASP A 267 -19.17 36.10 -20.94
CA ASP A 267 -19.09 36.60 -22.33
C ASP A 267 -17.80 37.39 -22.57
N MET A 268 -17.35 38.14 -21.58
CA MET A 268 -16.15 38.95 -21.68
C MET A 268 -14.86 38.16 -21.48
N THR A 269 -14.86 37.21 -20.55
CA THR A 269 -13.65 36.43 -20.18
C THR A 269 -13.49 35.14 -20.96
N LYS A 270 -14.61 34.58 -21.42
CA LYS A 270 -14.71 33.22 -21.99
C LYS A 270 -14.31 32.10 -20.98
N TYR A 271 -14.34 32.42 -19.70
CA TYR A 271 -14.11 31.42 -18.65
C TYR A 271 -15.37 30.58 -18.40
N PRO A 272 -15.21 29.31 -17.90
CA PRO A 272 -16.33 28.46 -17.56
C PRO A 272 -17.30 29.16 -16.57
N LEU A 273 -18.61 29.04 -16.80
CA LEU A 273 -19.65 29.62 -15.93
C LEU A 273 -19.47 29.19 -14.46
N ALA A 274 -19.13 27.91 -14.22
CA ALA A 274 -18.87 27.39 -12.86
C ALA A 274 -17.73 28.14 -12.15
N LEU A 275 -16.66 28.47 -12.87
CA LEU A 275 -15.54 29.24 -12.32
C LEU A 275 -15.98 30.69 -11.98
N VAL A 276 -16.70 31.36 -12.88
CA VAL A 276 -17.22 32.69 -12.62
C VAL A 276 -18.18 32.71 -11.44
N ASN A 277 -19.11 31.76 -11.39
CA ASN A 277 -20.03 31.60 -10.26
C ASN A 277 -19.30 31.35 -8.95
N HIS A 278 -18.23 30.55 -9.00
CA HIS A 278 -17.39 30.26 -7.82
C HIS A 278 -16.74 31.56 -7.30
N VAL A 279 -16.14 32.35 -8.17
CA VAL A 279 -15.49 33.60 -7.78
C VAL A 279 -16.54 34.55 -7.18
N PHE A 280 -17.76 34.63 -7.77
CA PHE A 280 -18.85 35.44 -7.21
C PHE A 280 -19.24 34.97 -5.80
N ASP A 281 -19.35 33.65 -5.57
CA ASP A 281 -19.64 33.13 -4.23
C ASP A 281 -18.51 33.44 -3.23
N LEU A 282 -17.24 33.40 -3.65
CA LEU A 282 -16.14 33.85 -2.81
C LEU A 282 -16.19 35.33 -2.46
N LEU A 283 -16.51 36.16 -3.43
CA LEU A 283 -16.64 37.59 -3.22
C LEU A 283 -17.83 37.93 -2.30
N GLU A 284 -18.96 37.25 -2.45
CA GLU A 284 -20.11 37.38 -1.54
C GLU A 284 -19.77 36.94 -0.13
N ASN A 285 -19.15 35.79 0.04
CA ASN A 285 -18.72 35.26 1.35
C ASN A 285 -17.73 36.21 2.06
N LYS A 286 -16.91 36.93 1.30
CA LYS A 286 -15.98 37.96 1.84
C LYS A 286 -16.65 39.30 2.07
N GLY A 287 -17.95 39.47 1.72
CA GLY A 287 -18.69 40.73 1.85
C GLY A 287 -18.26 41.78 0.81
N PHE A 288 -17.56 41.40 -0.25
CA PHE A 288 -17.11 42.31 -1.30
C PHE A 288 -18.24 42.68 -2.28
N ILE A 289 -19.16 41.74 -2.51
CA ILE A 289 -20.36 41.97 -3.31
C ILE A 289 -21.62 41.48 -2.59
N ASN A 290 -22.76 42.05 -2.92
CA ASN A 290 -24.08 41.48 -2.65
C ASN A 290 -24.67 41.02 -3.97
N MET A 291 -25.27 39.83 -4.02
CA MET A 291 -25.89 39.34 -5.24
C MET A 291 -27.20 38.62 -4.98
N VAL A 292 -28.02 38.50 -6.03
CA VAL A 292 -29.23 37.69 -6.05
C VAL A 292 -29.01 36.54 -7.05
N LYS A 293 -29.30 35.33 -6.59
CA LYS A 293 -29.25 34.10 -7.43
C LYS A 293 -30.64 33.84 -7.98
N ALA A 294 -30.83 34.11 -9.26
CA ALA A 294 -32.07 33.88 -9.97
C ALA A 294 -32.16 32.44 -10.52
N LEU A 295 -33.36 32.04 -10.91
CA LEU A 295 -33.60 30.75 -11.59
C LEU A 295 -32.77 30.69 -12.89
N GLY A 296 -32.29 29.46 -13.22
CA GLY A 296 -31.46 29.25 -14.41
C GLY A 296 -29.97 29.60 -14.22
N GLY A 297 -29.49 29.74 -12.97
CA GLY A 297 -28.06 29.95 -12.68
C GLY A 297 -27.56 31.37 -12.92
N LEU A 298 -28.46 32.35 -13.08
CA LEU A 298 -28.12 33.76 -13.24
C LEU A 298 -27.81 34.39 -11.88
N TYR A 299 -26.60 34.93 -11.70
CA TYR A 299 -26.15 35.65 -10.52
C TYR A 299 -26.11 37.13 -10.83
N ILE A 300 -26.91 37.93 -10.14
CA ILE A 300 -27.04 39.36 -10.37
C ILE A 300 -26.39 40.12 -9.21
N VAL A 301 -25.34 40.87 -9.49
CA VAL A 301 -24.66 41.72 -8.50
C VAL A 301 -25.49 42.97 -8.25
N THR A 302 -25.94 43.14 -7.02
CA THR A 302 -26.77 44.27 -6.60
C THR A 302 -25.96 45.40 -5.97
N ASN A 303 -24.84 45.08 -5.35
CA ASN A 303 -23.94 46.05 -4.73
C ASN A 303 -22.48 45.56 -4.77
N ILE A 304 -21.54 46.49 -4.88
CA ILE A 304 -20.09 46.25 -4.79
C ILE A 304 -19.55 47.16 -3.70
N SER A 305 -18.85 46.57 -2.72
CA SER A 305 -18.33 47.29 -1.57
C SER A 305 -17.26 48.32 -1.98
N PRO A 306 -17.18 49.47 -1.26
CA PRO A 306 -16.12 50.45 -1.50
C PRO A 306 -14.72 49.90 -1.30
N GLU A 307 -14.54 48.96 -0.37
CA GLU A 307 -13.27 48.30 -0.09
C GLU A 307 -12.80 47.49 -1.32
N PHE A 308 -13.66 46.66 -1.88
CA PHE A 308 -13.35 45.86 -3.07
C PHE A 308 -12.98 46.76 -4.27
N LYS A 309 -13.69 47.89 -4.46
CA LYS A 309 -13.32 48.85 -5.50
C LYS A 309 -11.95 49.49 -5.34
N ARG A 310 -11.44 49.58 -4.08
CA ARG A 310 -10.10 50.16 -3.82
C ARG A 310 -8.99 49.14 -4.10
N ILE A 311 -9.25 47.87 -3.89
CA ILE A 311 -8.25 46.78 -4.09
C ILE A 311 -7.92 46.61 -5.59
N PHE A 312 -8.92 46.80 -6.48
CA PHE A 312 -8.79 46.51 -7.92
C PHE A 312 -8.87 47.76 -8.82
N ARG A 313 -8.73 48.95 -8.27
CA ARG A 313 -8.52 50.19 -9.02
C ARG A 313 -7.04 50.39 -9.23
#